data_12970bd314daceb9d4874c772e16a19a
#
_entry.id   12970bd314daceb9d4874c772e16a19a
#
_cell.length_a   1.000
_cell.length_b   1.000
_cell.length_c   1.000
_cell.angle_alpha   90.00
_cell.angle_beta   90.00
_cell.angle_gamma   90.00
#
_symmetry.space_group_name_H-M   'P 1'
#
loop_
_entity.id
_entity.type
_entity.pdbx_description
1 polymer ?
#
loop_
_entity_poly.entity_id
_entity_poly.type
_entity_poly.pdbx_seq_one_letter_code
_entity_poly.pdbx_strand_id
1 'polypeptide(L)'
;MNKRFFELDRAACFSHLNYLLRVILGVIVCFIFYKSIPQYPFYWSPVSVVLATSVDNSSNQAYDRIKANVLGCLAGISLYPVDLPELLVLCLGAVIIVFLAIGLRITGTVRSALAAFIIVTIQVGQTKHWVIALERVLCVVTGCLVALLLTLIFKRLRPKAAKGRGAEEI
;
A
#
# COMPACT_ATOMS: atom_id res chain seq x y z
N MET A 1 -0.80 -23.87 -33.38
CA MET A 1 -0.48 -22.57 -32.75
C MET A 1 -1.55 -22.05 -31.79
N ASN A 2 -2.77 -22.61 -31.73
CA ASN A 2 -3.89 -22.07 -30.92
C ASN A 2 -4.01 -22.58 -29.47
N LYS A 3 -3.46 -23.73 -29.11
CA LYS A 3 -3.64 -24.26 -27.72
C LYS A 3 -2.82 -23.52 -26.66
N ARG A 4 -1.60 -23.07 -26.97
CA ARG A 4 -0.77 -22.30 -26.04
C ARG A 4 -1.36 -20.91 -25.73
N PHE A 5 -1.98 -20.27 -26.70
CA PHE A 5 -2.64 -18.97 -26.50
C PHE A 5 -3.84 -19.11 -25.54
N PHE A 6 -4.63 -20.16 -25.67
CA PHE A 6 -5.80 -20.41 -24.84
C PHE A 6 -5.45 -20.81 -23.39
N GLU A 7 -4.33 -21.51 -23.18
CA GLU A 7 -3.85 -21.86 -21.83
C GLU A 7 -3.22 -20.66 -21.11
N LEU A 8 -2.51 -19.78 -21.83
CA LEU A 8 -1.99 -18.51 -21.30
C LEU A 8 -3.14 -17.58 -20.86
N ASP A 9 -4.21 -17.52 -21.64
CA ASP A 9 -5.40 -16.72 -21.34
C ASP A 9 -6.12 -17.23 -20.09
N ARG A 10 -6.24 -18.54 -19.91
CA ARG A 10 -6.82 -19.15 -18.71
C ARG A 10 -5.98 -18.92 -17.46
N ALA A 11 -4.68 -19.04 -17.54
CA ALA A 11 -3.79 -18.81 -16.39
C ALA A 11 -3.79 -17.33 -15.96
N ALA A 12 -3.79 -16.41 -16.94
CA ALA A 12 -3.93 -14.99 -16.68
C ALA A 12 -5.29 -14.66 -16.03
N CYS A 13 -6.38 -15.18 -16.59
CA CYS A 13 -7.74 -14.99 -16.05
C CYS A 13 -7.84 -15.51 -14.61
N PHE A 14 -7.26 -16.66 -14.30
CA PHE A 14 -7.25 -17.22 -12.94
C PHE A 14 -6.43 -16.39 -11.96
N SER A 15 -5.31 -15.78 -12.40
CA SER A 15 -4.52 -14.90 -11.55
C SER A 15 -5.25 -13.60 -11.22
N HIS A 16 -5.94 -13.03 -12.21
CA HIS A 16 -6.79 -11.85 -12.01
C HIS A 16 -8.00 -12.12 -11.13
N LEU A 17 -8.63 -13.31 -11.26
CA LEU A 17 -9.73 -13.71 -10.39
C LEU A 17 -9.27 -13.86 -8.94
N ASN A 18 -8.12 -14.46 -8.70
CA ASN A 18 -7.52 -14.56 -7.37
C ASN A 18 -7.17 -13.19 -6.78
N TYR A 19 -6.66 -12.28 -7.61
CA TYR A 19 -6.41 -10.89 -7.20
C TYR A 19 -7.70 -10.23 -6.78
N LEU A 20 -8.76 -10.31 -7.61
CA LEU A 20 -10.05 -9.72 -7.34
C LEU A 20 -10.68 -10.25 -6.04
N LEU A 21 -10.64 -11.57 -5.81
CA LEU A 21 -11.13 -12.18 -4.58
C LEU A 21 -10.41 -11.64 -3.34
N ARG A 22 -9.08 -11.51 -3.38
CA ARG A 22 -8.31 -10.96 -2.27
C ARG A 22 -8.64 -9.48 -1.99
N VAL A 23 -8.81 -8.69 -3.06
CA VAL A 23 -9.20 -7.28 -2.93
C VAL A 23 -10.59 -7.19 -2.30
N ILE A 24 -11.58 -7.92 -2.83
CA ILE A 24 -12.95 -7.89 -2.30
C ILE A 24 -12.98 -8.31 -0.82
N LEU A 25 -12.35 -9.44 -0.47
CA LEU A 25 -12.30 -9.90 0.91
C LEU A 25 -11.59 -8.89 1.82
N GLY A 26 -10.50 -8.31 1.36
CA GLY A 26 -9.77 -7.30 2.12
C GLY A 26 -10.60 -6.03 2.34
N VAL A 27 -11.32 -5.58 1.33
CA VAL A 27 -12.22 -4.41 1.43
C VAL A 27 -13.37 -4.72 2.41
N ILE A 28 -13.97 -5.91 2.35
CA ILE A 28 -15.03 -6.32 3.29
C ILE A 28 -14.52 -6.29 4.74
N VAL A 29 -13.36 -6.88 5.01
CA VAL A 29 -12.75 -6.88 6.35
C VAL A 29 -12.49 -5.46 6.83
N CYS A 30 -11.90 -4.61 6.00
CA CYS A 30 -11.65 -3.22 6.36
C CYS A 30 -12.93 -2.40 6.54
N PHE A 31 -14.00 -2.72 5.78
CA PHE A 31 -15.29 -2.07 5.94
C PHE A 31 -15.96 -2.45 7.28
N ILE A 32 -15.78 -3.69 7.73
CA ILE A 32 -16.23 -4.11 9.07
C ILE A 32 -15.51 -3.31 10.14
N PHE A 33 -14.18 -3.12 10.05
CA PHE A 33 -13.43 -2.26 10.97
C PHE A 33 -13.93 -0.81 10.94
N TYR A 34 -14.18 -0.26 9.76
CA TYR A 34 -14.74 1.08 9.61
C TYR A 34 -16.08 1.26 10.32
N LYS A 35 -16.97 0.26 10.24
CA LYS A 35 -18.27 0.30 10.93
C LYS A 35 -18.17 0.06 12.43
N SER A 36 -17.21 -0.78 12.87
CA SER A 36 -17.04 -1.13 14.28
C SER A 36 -16.35 -0.03 15.09
N ILE A 37 -15.53 0.79 14.44
CA ILE A 37 -14.72 1.80 15.14
C ILE A 37 -14.85 3.16 14.41
N PRO A 38 -16.02 3.84 14.52
CA PRO A 38 -16.28 5.07 13.77
C PRO A 38 -15.45 6.27 14.25
N GLN A 39 -14.75 6.15 15.39
CA GLN A 39 -13.92 7.19 15.98
C GLN A 39 -12.64 7.48 15.17
N TYR A 40 -12.19 6.52 14.36
CA TYR A 40 -10.95 6.62 13.58
C TYR A 40 -11.23 6.67 12.08
N PRO A 41 -10.36 7.31 11.28
CA PRO A 41 -10.53 7.46 9.83
C PRO A 41 -10.24 6.15 9.06
N PHE A 42 -10.90 5.04 9.44
CA PHE A 42 -10.69 3.71 8.83
C PHE A 42 -11.05 3.62 7.34
N TYR A 43 -11.63 4.68 6.75
CA TYR A 43 -11.86 4.75 5.29
C TYR A 43 -10.56 4.69 4.47
N TRP A 44 -9.39 4.95 5.10
CA TRP A 44 -8.08 4.78 4.46
C TRP A 44 -7.65 3.31 4.34
N SER A 45 -8.17 2.42 5.19
CA SER A 45 -7.81 1.00 5.18
C SER A 45 -8.21 0.27 3.90
N PRO A 46 -9.43 0.38 3.35
CA PRO A 46 -9.80 -0.22 2.07
C PRO A 46 -8.92 0.25 0.92
N VAL A 47 -8.60 1.55 0.87
CA VAL A 47 -7.69 2.12 -0.14
C VAL A 47 -6.32 1.46 -0.05
N SER A 48 -5.83 1.25 1.16
CA SER A 48 -4.53 0.62 1.40
C SER A 48 -4.51 -0.85 1.00
N VAL A 49 -5.60 -1.59 1.22
CA VAL A 49 -5.76 -2.98 0.74
C VAL A 49 -5.61 -3.05 -0.77
N VAL A 50 -6.35 -2.23 -1.50
CA VAL A 50 -6.32 -2.22 -2.98
C VAL A 50 -4.91 -1.94 -3.49
N LEU A 51 -4.24 -0.96 -2.90
CA LEU A 51 -2.90 -0.55 -3.33
C LEU A 51 -1.77 -1.47 -2.84
N ALA A 52 -1.99 -2.25 -1.76
CA ALA A 52 -1.02 -3.19 -1.22
C ALA A 52 -1.14 -4.60 -1.81
N THR A 53 -2.31 -4.93 -2.41
CA THR A 53 -2.53 -6.24 -3.02
C THR A 53 -1.89 -6.29 -4.40
N SER A 54 -1.10 -7.34 -4.68
CA SER A 54 -0.44 -7.58 -5.96
C SER A 54 -1.06 -8.73 -6.73
N VAL A 55 -1.11 -8.63 -8.05
CA VAL A 55 -1.52 -9.73 -8.94
C VAL A 55 -0.56 -10.92 -8.81
N ASP A 56 0.75 -10.64 -8.67
CA ASP A 56 1.82 -11.65 -8.62
C ASP A 56 1.98 -12.33 -7.25
N ASN A 57 1.04 -12.12 -6.31
CA ASN A 57 1.13 -12.64 -4.93
C ASN A 57 2.41 -12.19 -4.18
N SER A 58 2.99 -11.06 -4.56
CA SER A 58 4.17 -10.50 -3.90
C SER A 58 3.77 -9.79 -2.60
N SER A 59 4.38 -10.18 -1.50
CA SER A 59 4.22 -9.50 -0.21
C SER A 59 4.99 -8.17 -0.15
N ASN A 60 5.94 -7.98 -1.07
CA ASN A 60 6.84 -6.83 -1.07
C ASN A 60 6.10 -5.50 -1.21
N GLN A 61 5.03 -5.48 -2.03
CA GLN A 61 4.24 -4.26 -2.22
C GLN A 61 3.58 -3.77 -0.92
N ALA A 62 3.10 -4.69 -0.06
CA ALA A 62 2.53 -4.32 1.24
C ALA A 62 3.59 -3.75 2.18
N TYR A 63 4.77 -4.39 2.27
CA TYR A 63 5.88 -3.89 3.09
C TYR A 63 6.39 -2.54 2.62
N ASP A 64 6.59 -2.40 1.32
CA ASP A 64 7.08 -1.15 0.74
C ASP A 64 6.08 -0.02 0.96
N ARG A 65 4.78 -0.30 0.87
CA ARG A 65 3.75 0.67 1.15
C ARG A 65 3.72 1.10 2.61
N ILE A 66 3.92 0.19 3.56
CA ILE A 66 4.03 0.53 4.99
C ILE A 66 5.21 1.47 5.20
N LYS A 67 6.40 1.12 4.69
CA LYS A 67 7.61 1.95 4.79
C LYS A 67 7.40 3.34 4.20
N ALA A 68 6.79 3.40 3.00
CA ALA A 68 6.52 4.65 2.32
C ALA A 68 5.56 5.56 3.10
N ASN A 69 4.48 5.00 3.65
CA ASN A 69 3.54 5.80 4.44
C ASN A 69 4.16 6.29 5.75
N VAL A 70 4.94 5.46 6.43
CA VAL A 70 5.69 5.86 7.63
C VAL A 70 6.67 6.99 7.29
N LEU A 71 7.44 6.85 6.20
CA LEU A 71 8.39 7.88 5.76
C LEU A 71 7.68 9.21 5.44
N GLY A 72 6.60 9.16 4.67
CA GLY A 72 5.83 10.35 4.30
C GLY A 72 5.20 11.04 5.53
N CYS A 73 4.67 10.26 6.48
CA CYS A 73 4.11 10.79 7.71
C CYS A 73 5.17 11.44 8.61
N LEU A 74 6.30 10.77 8.80
CA LEU A 74 7.41 11.33 9.59
C LEU A 74 7.92 12.64 9.00
N ALA A 75 8.08 12.71 7.68
CA ALA A 75 8.47 13.94 7.01
C ALA A 75 7.43 15.06 7.18
N GLY A 76 6.14 14.74 7.06
CA GLY A 76 5.05 15.70 7.26
C GLY A 76 4.99 16.27 8.68
N ILE A 77 5.14 15.39 9.69
CA ILE A 77 5.16 15.82 11.10
C ILE A 77 6.42 16.64 11.40
N SER A 78 7.58 16.26 10.88
CA SER A 78 8.85 16.97 11.12
C SER A 78 8.86 18.37 10.53
N LEU A 79 8.14 18.60 9.44
CA LEU A 79 8.04 19.91 8.81
C LEU A 79 6.89 20.78 9.38
N TYR A 80 6.03 20.20 10.20
CA TYR A 80 4.89 20.93 10.80
C TYR A 80 5.30 22.16 11.63
N PRO A 81 6.36 22.15 12.48
CA PRO A 81 6.75 23.30 13.27
C PRO A 81 7.42 24.43 12.47
N VAL A 82 7.61 24.25 11.17
CA VAL A 82 8.30 25.23 10.32
C VAL A 82 7.25 26.22 9.78
N ASP A 83 7.30 27.46 10.25
CA ASP A 83 6.44 28.56 9.80
C ASP A 83 6.81 29.06 8.40
N LEU A 84 6.61 28.22 7.39
CA LEU A 84 6.78 28.55 5.99
C LEU A 84 5.44 28.51 5.25
N PRO A 85 5.30 29.25 4.13
CA PRO A 85 4.15 29.10 3.25
C PRO A 85 3.93 27.65 2.86
N GLU A 86 2.68 27.18 2.88
CA GLU A 86 2.30 25.77 2.64
C GLU A 86 2.92 25.19 1.36
N LEU A 87 2.96 25.99 0.30
CA LEU A 87 3.59 25.60 -0.97
C LEU A 87 5.09 25.30 -0.81
N LEU A 88 5.82 26.11 -0.05
CA LEU A 88 7.25 25.89 0.19
C LEU A 88 7.50 24.64 1.03
N VAL A 89 6.66 24.39 2.04
CA VAL A 89 6.72 23.17 2.85
C VAL A 89 6.51 21.92 1.97
N LEU A 90 5.52 21.97 1.06
CA LEU A 90 5.25 20.89 0.13
C LEU A 90 6.42 20.62 -0.82
N CYS A 91 7.00 21.68 -1.40
CA CYS A 91 8.14 21.55 -2.31
C CYS A 91 9.39 21.02 -1.58
N LEU A 92 9.72 21.60 -0.43
CA LEU A 92 10.88 21.19 0.36
C LEU A 92 10.75 19.75 0.85
N GLY A 93 9.59 19.39 1.38
CA GLY A 93 9.32 18.04 1.84
C GLY A 93 9.36 17.00 0.71
N ALA A 94 8.87 17.35 -0.48
CA ALA A 94 8.97 16.48 -1.65
C ALA A 94 10.44 16.19 -2.01
N VAL A 95 11.29 17.21 -2.00
CA VAL A 95 12.73 17.05 -2.25
C VAL A 95 13.36 16.15 -1.18
N ILE A 96 13.09 16.41 0.09
CA ILE A 96 13.61 15.61 1.21
C ILE A 96 13.21 14.15 1.07
N ILE A 97 11.93 13.87 0.77
CA ILE A 97 11.42 12.49 0.62
C ILE A 97 12.10 11.76 -0.53
N VAL A 98 12.30 12.43 -1.67
CA VAL A 98 12.99 11.80 -2.81
C VAL A 98 14.42 11.44 -2.43
N PHE A 99 15.17 12.35 -1.80
CA PHE A 99 16.54 12.06 -1.34
C PHE A 99 16.58 10.93 -0.28
N LEU A 100 15.68 10.94 0.69
CA LEU A 100 15.58 9.88 1.70
C LEU A 100 15.23 8.53 1.07
N ALA A 101 14.29 8.51 0.13
CA ALA A 101 13.90 7.28 -0.56
C ALA A 101 15.04 6.68 -1.40
N ILE A 102 15.84 7.52 -2.04
CA ILE A 102 17.05 7.09 -2.76
C ILE A 102 18.09 6.55 -1.77
N GLY A 103 18.36 7.26 -0.68
CA GLY A 103 19.30 6.84 0.35
C GLY A 103 18.91 5.53 1.03
N LEU A 104 17.63 5.32 1.27
CA LEU A 104 17.08 4.10 1.87
C LEU A 104 16.87 2.97 0.83
N ARG A 105 17.17 3.19 -0.43
CA ARG A 105 16.95 2.25 -1.55
C ARG A 105 15.49 1.78 -1.69
N ILE A 106 14.53 2.67 -1.39
CA ILE A 106 13.08 2.39 -1.47
C ILE A 106 12.50 3.10 -2.70
N THR A 107 13.18 3.03 -3.83
CA THR A 107 12.85 3.79 -5.04
C THR A 107 11.49 3.39 -5.64
N GLY A 108 11.06 2.14 -5.49
CA GLY A 108 9.78 1.66 -6.03
C GLY A 108 8.53 2.28 -5.39
N THR A 109 8.67 2.91 -4.22
CA THR A 109 7.54 3.41 -3.41
C THR A 109 7.56 4.92 -3.17
N VAL A 110 8.45 5.66 -3.83
CA VAL A 110 8.57 7.12 -3.71
C VAL A 110 7.23 7.81 -3.95
N ARG A 111 6.47 7.38 -4.96
CA ARG A 111 5.13 7.93 -5.25
C ARG A 111 4.17 7.79 -4.07
N SER A 112 4.20 6.65 -3.39
CA SER A 112 3.36 6.40 -2.22
C SER A 112 3.79 7.23 -1.00
N ALA A 113 5.10 7.44 -0.82
CA ALA A 113 5.64 8.29 0.24
C ALA A 113 5.29 9.76 0.02
N LEU A 114 5.42 10.26 -1.21
CA LEU A 114 5.03 11.61 -1.59
C LEU A 114 3.53 11.84 -1.39
N ALA A 115 2.68 10.90 -1.83
CA ALA A 115 1.24 10.99 -1.63
C ALA A 115 0.89 11.03 -0.13
N ALA A 116 1.51 10.17 0.69
CA ALA A 116 1.30 10.16 2.12
C ALA A 116 1.72 11.49 2.77
N PHE A 117 2.88 12.02 2.38
CA PHE A 117 3.38 13.30 2.85
C PHE A 117 2.43 14.46 2.52
N ILE A 118 2.04 14.61 1.25
CA ILE A 118 1.16 15.69 0.80
C ILE A 118 -0.16 15.67 1.59
N ILE A 119 -0.78 14.49 1.71
CA ILE A 119 -2.06 14.39 2.41
C ILE A 119 -1.89 14.70 3.91
N VAL A 120 -0.82 14.21 4.55
CA VAL A 120 -0.54 14.49 5.97
C VAL A 120 -0.29 15.99 6.17
N THR A 121 0.52 16.62 5.34
CA THR A 121 0.85 18.05 5.46
C THR A 121 -0.41 18.90 5.33
N ILE A 122 -1.27 18.65 4.34
CA ILE A 122 -2.52 19.39 4.15
C ILE A 122 -3.49 19.15 5.32
N GLN A 123 -3.66 17.91 5.77
CA GLN A 123 -4.57 17.60 6.88
C GLN A 123 -4.11 18.21 8.20
N VAL A 124 -2.83 18.12 8.51
CA VAL A 124 -2.26 18.69 9.73
C VAL A 124 -2.30 20.22 9.67
N GLY A 125 -2.05 20.81 8.52
CA GLY A 125 -2.19 22.27 8.30
C GLY A 125 -3.60 22.78 8.57
N GLN A 126 -4.62 22.05 8.14
CA GLN A 126 -6.03 22.43 8.34
C GLN A 126 -6.50 22.24 9.78
N THR A 127 -6.11 21.17 10.44
CA THR A 127 -6.64 20.77 11.75
C THR A 127 -5.76 21.21 12.92
N LYS A 128 -4.51 21.55 12.66
CA LYS A 128 -3.45 21.85 13.65
C LYS A 128 -3.23 20.76 14.69
N HIS A 129 -3.64 19.51 14.39
CA HIS A 129 -3.47 18.33 15.24
C HIS A 129 -2.66 17.24 14.54
N TRP A 130 -1.45 17.02 15.04
CA TRP A 130 -0.54 15.97 14.52
C TRP A 130 -1.06 14.53 14.77
N VAL A 131 -2.00 14.36 15.72
CA VAL A 131 -2.63 13.07 16.05
C VAL A 131 -3.33 12.45 14.83
N ILE A 132 -3.93 13.28 13.97
CA ILE A 132 -4.63 12.85 12.74
C ILE A 132 -3.66 12.15 11.78
N ALA A 133 -2.41 12.61 11.72
CA ALA A 133 -1.38 11.96 10.92
C ALA A 133 -1.07 10.54 11.42
N LEU A 134 -0.98 10.35 12.74
CA LEU A 134 -0.78 9.02 13.35
C LEU A 134 -1.96 8.08 13.12
N GLU A 135 -3.18 8.56 13.34
CA GLU A 135 -4.40 7.79 13.09
C GLU A 135 -4.46 7.29 11.66
N ARG A 136 -4.10 8.15 10.71
CA ARG A 136 -4.03 7.78 9.31
C ARG A 136 -2.99 6.67 9.05
N VAL A 137 -1.77 6.81 9.58
CA VAL A 137 -0.74 5.78 9.42
C VAL A 137 -1.22 4.46 9.99
N LEU A 138 -1.83 4.44 11.16
CA LEU A 138 -2.38 3.24 11.77
C LEU A 138 -3.44 2.58 10.86
N CYS A 139 -4.35 3.37 10.30
CA CYS A 139 -5.38 2.86 9.38
C CYS A 139 -4.77 2.29 8.09
N VAL A 140 -3.75 2.96 7.53
CA VAL A 140 -3.03 2.47 6.34
C VAL A 140 -2.27 1.18 6.65
N VAL A 141 -1.56 1.13 7.78
CA VAL A 141 -0.83 -0.08 8.21
C VAL A 141 -1.79 -1.24 8.41
N THR A 142 -2.94 -1.01 9.06
CA THR A 142 -3.98 -2.04 9.24
C THR A 142 -4.46 -2.59 7.90
N GLY A 143 -4.75 -1.73 6.91
CA GLY A 143 -5.11 -2.15 5.56
C GLY A 143 -4.02 -2.97 4.87
N CYS A 144 -2.76 -2.55 5.00
CA CYS A 144 -1.62 -3.30 4.45
C CYS A 144 -1.43 -4.67 5.13
N LEU A 145 -1.63 -4.76 6.46
CA LEU A 145 -1.58 -6.02 7.18
C LEU A 145 -2.68 -6.98 6.75
N VAL A 146 -3.91 -6.49 6.56
CA VAL A 146 -5.02 -7.29 6.02
C VAL A 146 -4.67 -7.82 4.63
N ALA A 147 -4.15 -6.97 3.74
CA ALA A 147 -3.73 -7.39 2.40
C ALA A 147 -2.63 -8.46 2.45
N LEU A 148 -1.67 -8.31 3.36
CA LEU A 148 -0.56 -9.23 3.56
C LEU A 148 -1.05 -10.57 4.09
N LEU A 149 -1.91 -10.58 5.11
CA LEU A 149 -2.51 -11.79 5.67
C LEU A 149 -3.30 -12.56 4.60
N LEU A 150 -4.15 -11.89 3.84
CA LEU A 150 -4.89 -12.51 2.75
C LEU A 150 -3.94 -13.08 1.69
N THR A 151 -2.90 -12.35 1.32
CA THR A 151 -1.89 -12.84 0.35
C THR A 151 -1.19 -14.11 0.86
N LEU A 152 -0.84 -14.17 2.15
CA LEU A 152 -0.21 -15.35 2.76
C LEU A 152 -1.17 -16.55 2.84
N ILE A 153 -2.43 -16.31 3.21
CA ILE A 153 -3.48 -17.35 3.26
C ILE A 153 -3.68 -17.95 1.87
N PHE A 154 -3.88 -17.13 0.85
CA PHE A 154 -4.08 -17.58 -0.52
C PHE A 154 -2.84 -18.27 -1.10
N LYS A 155 -1.63 -17.82 -0.72
CA LYS A 155 -0.38 -18.48 -1.10
C LYS A 155 -0.25 -19.88 -0.47
N ARG A 156 -0.73 -20.05 0.78
CA ARG A 156 -0.72 -21.34 1.48
C ARG A 156 -1.78 -22.30 0.95
N LEU A 157 -2.93 -21.78 0.50
CA LEU A 157 -4.02 -22.57 -0.08
C LEU A 157 -3.75 -23.03 -1.51
N ARG A 158 -2.79 -22.41 -2.22
CA ARG A 158 -2.39 -22.91 -3.55
C ARG A 158 -1.55 -24.18 -3.40
N PRO A 159 -2.04 -25.34 -3.86
CA PRO A 159 -1.23 -26.57 -3.87
C PRO A 159 0.00 -26.34 -4.78
N LYS A 160 1.14 -26.96 -4.43
CA LYS A 160 2.46 -26.85 -5.07
C LYS A 160 2.54 -27.30 -6.55
N ALA A 161 1.42 -27.48 -7.21
CA ALA A 161 1.33 -28.05 -8.56
C ALA A 161 1.90 -27.15 -9.71
N ALA A 162 2.28 -25.91 -9.42
CA ALA A 162 2.75 -24.98 -10.46
C ALA A 162 4.29 -24.73 -10.47
N LYS A 163 5.06 -25.38 -9.58
CA LYS A 163 6.52 -25.14 -9.47
C LYS A 163 7.40 -26.08 -10.31
N GLY A 164 6.79 -27.01 -11.05
CA GLY A 164 7.52 -28.08 -11.78
C GLY A 164 7.70 -27.89 -13.28
N ARG A 165 7.26 -26.77 -13.88
CA ARG A 165 7.28 -26.60 -15.35
C ARG A 165 8.11 -25.44 -15.90
N GLY A 166 8.89 -24.77 -15.08
CA GLY A 166 9.71 -23.62 -15.51
C GLY A 166 11.21 -23.79 -15.39
N ALA A 167 11.73 -25.01 -15.12
CA ALA A 167 13.15 -25.25 -14.89
C ALA A 167 13.79 -26.22 -15.87
N GLU A 168 13.12 -26.56 -16.97
CA GLU A 168 13.68 -27.41 -18.03
C GLU A 168 13.44 -26.78 -19.40
N GLU A 169 14.01 -25.63 -19.67
CA GLU A 169 14.32 -25.15 -21.03
C GLU A 169 15.26 -23.93 -20.91
N ILE A 170 16.55 -24.22 -20.69
CA ILE A 170 17.68 -23.42 -21.18
C ILE A 170 18.68 -24.41 -21.77
#